data_b30c7706e94585641e5a190386b72fc7
#
_entry.id   b30c7706e94585641e5a190386b72fc7
#
_cell.length_a   1.000
_cell.length_b   1.000
_cell.length_c   1.000
_cell.angle_alpha   90.00
_cell.angle_beta   90.00
_cell.angle_gamma   90.00
#
_symmetry.space_group_name_H-M   'P 1'
#
loop_
_entity.id
_entity.type
_entity.pdbx_description
1 polymer ?
#
loop_
_entity_poly.entity_id
_entity_poly.type
_entity_poly.pdbx_seq_one_letter_code
_entity_poly.pdbx_strand_id
1 'polypeptide(L)'
;MSPSPVARRIFLAVAVLLLLGLAWTGVSGGVHQVRQSHTPGQWIQTTAQLGYGILSLLSVLTAFRGRRWGPTVLTCWVVSVTIAAGFAAVVWGGTTVGVGLVSAGVSLLVALAIVWLLRAGLAA
;
A
#
# COMPACT_ATOMS: atom_id res chain seq x y z
N MET A 1 26.99 3.37 -0.53
CA MET A 1 27.30 2.66 0.73
C MET A 1 26.19 1.66 1.06
N SER A 2 26.56 0.42 1.32
CA SER A 2 25.58 -0.55 1.77
C SER A 2 25.26 -0.31 3.26
N PRO A 3 23.99 -0.43 3.68
CA PRO A 3 23.63 -0.27 5.08
C PRO A 3 24.27 -1.36 5.94
N SER A 4 24.51 -1.07 7.23
CA SER A 4 24.99 -2.06 8.18
C SER A 4 23.99 -3.20 8.35
N PRO A 5 24.39 -4.40 8.81
CA PRO A 5 23.45 -5.50 9.08
C PRO A 5 22.33 -5.10 10.05
N VAL A 6 22.65 -4.29 11.05
CA VAL A 6 21.65 -3.80 12.02
C VAL A 6 20.65 -2.85 11.33
N ALA A 7 21.15 -1.91 10.51
CA ALA A 7 20.30 -0.99 9.77
C ALA A 7 19.36 -1.74 8.82
N ARG A 8 19.85 -2.77 8.12
CA ARG A 8 19.03 -3.59 7.23
C ARG A 8 17.90 -4.30 7.98
N ARG A 9 18.18 -4.82 9.16
CA ARG A 9 17.16 -5.47 10.00
C ARG A 9 16.09 -4.47 10.44
N ILE A 10 16.50 -3.26 10.81
CA ILE A 10 15.58 -2.19 11.18
C ILE A 10 14.71 -1.79 9.99
N PHE A 11 15.30 -1.58 8.82
CA PHE A 11 14.56 -1.23 7.60
C PHE A 11 13.54 -2.31 7.24
N LEU A 12 13.95 -3.57 7.29
CA LEU A 12 13.07 -4.69 7.00
C LEU A 12 11.93 -4.78 8.02
N ALA A 13 12.22 -4.66 9.31
CA ALA A 13 11.22 -4.70 10.36
C ALA A 13 10.20 -3.57 10.21
N VAL A 14 10.64 -2.35 9.96
CA VAL A 14 9.76 -1.19 9.75
C VAL A 14 8.88 -1.41 8.53
N ALA A 15 9.46 -1.84 7.40
CA ALA A 15 8.70 -2.09 6.18
C ALA A 15 7.65 -3.18 6.38
N VAL A 16 8.00 -4.28 7.02
CA VAL A 16 7.07 -5.40 7.29
C VAL A 16 5.94 -4.95 8.21
N LEU A 17 6.25 -4.23 9.29
CA LEU A 17 5.22 -3.73 10.21
C LEU A 17 4.26 -2.76 9.51
N LEU A 18 4.77 -1.86 8.66
CA LEU A 18 3.95 -0.94 7.89
C LEU A 18 3.05 -1.70 6.90
N LEU A 19 3.60 -2.68 6.19
CA LEU A 19 2.84 -3.49 5.25
C LEU A 19 1.75 -4.32 5.94
N LEU A 20 2.05 -4.91 7.09
CA LEU A 20 1.07 -5.67 7.88
C LEU A 20 -0.04 -4.75 8.41
N GLY A 21 0.32 -3.55 8.88
CA GLY A 21 -0.67 -2.55 9.30
C GLY A 21 -1.58 -2.12 8.16
N LEU A 22 -1.01 -1.90 6.97
CA LEU A 22 -1.77 -1.57 5.77
C LEU A 22 -2.62 -2.75 5.28
N ALA A 23 -2.15 -3.98 5.45
CA ALA A 23 -2.95 -5.17 5.15
C ALA A 23 -4.20 -5.20 6.03
N TRP A 24 -4.05 -4.99 7.31
CA TRP A 24 -5.16 -4.94 8.26
C TRP A 24 -6.14 -3.81 7.93
N THR A 25 -5.65 -2.56 7.80
CA THR A 25 -6.50 -1.40 7.47
C THR A 25 -7.19 -1.54 6.13
N GLY A 26 -6.48 -2.06 5.13
CA GLY A 26 -7.04 -2.25 3.79
C GLY A 26 -8.17 -3.26 3.78
N VAL A 27 -7.95 -4.43 4.38
CA VAL A 27 -8.96 -5.49 4.39
C VAL A 27 -10.13 -5.13 5.30
N SER A 28 -9.88 -4.71 6.54
CA SER A 28 -10.95 -4.39 7.49
C SER A 28 -11.77 -3.18 7.03
N GLY A 29 -11.12 -2.12 6.61
CA GLY A 29 -11.79 -0.93 6.08
C GLY A 29 -12.52 -1.21 4.78
N GLY A 30 -11.92 -2.00 3.89
CA GLY A 30 -12.55 -2.39 2.63
C GLY A 30 -13.80 -3.23 2.83
N VAL A 31 -13.76 -4.21 3.74
CA VAL A 31 -14.94 -5.01 4.08
C VAL A 31 -16.06 -4.13 4.65
N HIS A 32 -15.71 -3.19 5.52
CA HIS A 32 -16.68 -2.23 6.04
C HIS A 32 -17.28 -1.36 4.94
N GLN A 33 -16.46 -0.88 4.01
CA GLN A 33 -16.90 -0.03 2.89
C GLN A 33 -17.80 -0.76 1.88
N VAL A 34 -17.67 -2.08 1.73
CA VAL A 34 -18.53 -2.86 0.81
C VAL A 34 -20.01 -2.61 1.11
N ARG A 35 -20.39 -2.53 2.39
CA ARG A 35 -21.75 -2.31 2.80
C ARG A 35 -22.24 -0.88 2.55
N GLN A 36 -21.33 0.06 2.37
CA GLN A 36 -21.63 1.48 2.23
C GLN A 36 -21.45 1.99 0.81
N SER A 37 -20.90 1.17 -0.10
CA SER A 37 -20.60 1.57 -1.46
C SER A 37 -21.86 1.54 -2.33
N HIS A 38 -22.23 2.70 -2.88
CA HIS A 38 -23.42 2.85 -3.72
C HIS A 38 -23.12 3.46 -5.09
N THR A 39 -22.03 4.19 -5.25
CA THR A 39 -21.65 4.83 -6.51
C THR A 39 -20.49 4.09 -7.16
N PRO A 40 -20.30 4.21 -8.51
CA PRO A 40 -19.12 3.61 -9.16
C PRO A 40 -17.79 4.07 -8.57
N GLY A 41 -17.68 5.35 -8.22
CA GLY A 41 -16.45 5.88 -7.59
C GLY A 41 -16.17 5.22 -6.25
N GLN A 42 -17.21 5.02 -5.42
CA GLN A 42 -17.08 4.33 -4.14
C GLN A 42 -16.64 2.88 -4.34
N TRP A 43 -17.18 2.16 -5.33
CA TRP A 43 -16.78 0.79 -5.64
C TRP A 43 -15.34 0.71 -6.14
N ILE A 44 -14.88 1.67 -6.95
CA ILE A 44 -13.49 1.74 -7.40
C ILE A 44 -12.56 1.88 -6.19
N GLN A 45 -12.87 2.80 -5.29
CA GLN A 45 -12.06 3.02 -4.08
C GLN A 45 -12.07 1.79 -3.16
N THR A 46 -13.24 1.20 -2.93
CA THR A 46 -13.37 0.00 -2.10
C THR A 46 -12.57 -1.17 -2.67
N THR A 47 -12.66 -1.39 -3.99
CA THR A 47 -11.89 -2.44 -4.67
C THR A 47 -10.39 -2.19 -4.55
N ALA A 48 -9.95 -0.95 -4.75
CA ALA A 48 -8.55 -0.58 -4.61
C ALA A 48 -8.06 -0.77 -3.18
N GLN A 49 -8.90 -0.45 -2.19
CA GLN A 49 -8.55 -0.61 -0.77
C GLN A 49 -8.41 -2.08 -0.39
N LEU A 50 -9.35 -2.93 -0.78
CA LEU A 50 -9.22 -4.37 -0.58
C LEU A 50 -8.00 -4.92 -1.31
N GLY A 51 -7.76 -4.45 -2.54
CA GLY A 51 -6.60 -4.82 -3.34
C GLY A 51 -5.29 -4.49 -2.64
N TYR A 52 -5.12 -3.25 -2.15
CA TYR A 52 -3.85 -2.92 -1.50
C TYR A 52 -3.66 -3.68 -0.18
N GLY A 53 -4.74 -3.98 0.54
CA GLY A 53 -4.66 -4.79 1.75
C GLY A 53 -4.14 -6.20 1.47
N ILE A 54 -4.70 -6.86 0.47
CA ILE A 54 -4.28 -8.18 0.03
C ILE A 54 -2.86 -8.14 -0.53
N LEU A 55 -2.55 -7.14 -1.36
CA LEU A 55 -1.24 -6.99 -1.97
C LEU A 55 -0.16 -6.64 -0.95
N SER A 56 -0.49 -5.92 0.13
CA SER A 56 0.44 -5.70 1.25
C SER A 56 0.87 -7.02 1.88
N LEU A 57 -0.08 -7.90 2.13
CA LEU A 57 0.20 -9.23 2.68
C LEU A 57 1.03 -10.07 1.71
N LEU A 58 0.66 -10.08 0.43
CA LEU A 58 1.41 -10.79 -0.60
C LEU A 58 2.83 -10.25 -0.77
N SER A 59 3.02 -8.94 -0.61
CA SER A 59 4.35 -8.32 -0.66
C SER A 59 5.25 -8.84 0.45
N VAL A 60 4.73 -8.98 1.67
CA VAL A 60 5.47 -9.56 2.79
C VAL A 60 5.81 -11.02 2.51
N LEU A 61 4.83 -11.80 2.06
CA LEU A 61 5.04 -13.22 1.78
C LEU A 61 6.07 -13.46 0.68
N THR A 62 5.99 -12.69 -0.42
CA THR A 62 6.95 -12.83 -1.54
C THR A 62 8.34 -12.35 -1.15
N ALA A 63 8.44 -11.33 -0.30
CA ALA A 63 9.72 -10.83 0.19
C ALA A 63 10.47 -11.92 0.95
N PHE A 64 9.79 -12.64 1.86
CA PHE A 64 10.43 -13.69 2.65
C PHE A 64 10.66 -14.98 1.88
N ARG A 65 9.87 -15.24 0.83
CA ARG A 65 10.03 -16.44 0.01
C ARG A 65 10.96 -16.25 -1.18
N GLY A 66 11.45 -15.04 -1.43
CA GLY A 66 12.38 -14.73 -2.52
C GLY A 66 11.80 -15.01 -3.90
N ARG A 67 10.49 -14.89 -4.09
CA ARG A 67 9.85 -15.21 -5.35
C ARG A 67 10.03 -14.10 -6.38
N ARG A 68 10.18 -14.48 -7.66
CA ARG A 68 10.29 -13.54 -8.78
C ARG A 68 9.05 -12.67 -9.00
N TRP A 69 7.91 -13.02 -8.38
CA TRP A 69 6.68 -12.23 -8.44
C TRP A 69 6.74 -10.96 -7.59
N GLY A 70 7.73 -10.85 -6.69
CA GLY A 70 7.84 -9.73 -5.76
C GLY A 70 7.77 -8.35 -6.41
N PRO A 71 8.56 -8.04 -7.45
CA PRO A 71 8.50 -6.74 -8.10
C PRO A 71 7.12 -6.42 -8.71
N THR A 72 6.47 -7.41 -9.32
CA THR A 72 5.12 -7.25 -9.88
C THR A 72 4.09 -6.98 -8.78
N VAL A 73 4.13 -7.74 -7.70
CA VAL A 73 3.24 -7.57 -6.55
C VAL A 73 3.42 -6.18 -5.93
N LEU A 74 4.66 -5.74 -5.73
CA LEU A 74 4.95 -4.41 -5.19
C LEU A 74 4.45 -3.29 -6.09
N THR A 75 4.61 -3.42 -7.40
CA THR A 75 4.11 -2.45 -8.37
C THR A 75 2.59 -2.35 -8.30
N CYS A 76 1.89 -3.48 -8.29
CA CYS A 76 0.44 -3.51 -8.15
C CYS A 76 0.00 -2.90 -6.82
N TRP A 77 0.73 -3.17 -5.74
CA TRP A 77 0.46 -2.60 -4.43
C TRP A 77 0.57 -1.07 -4.44
N VAL A 78 1.65 -0.52 -5.02
CA VAL A 78 1.85 0.93 -5.12
C VAL A 78 0.69 1.59 -5.88
N VAL A 79 0.31 1.00 -7.02
CA VAL A 79 -0.81 1.51 -7.82
C VAL A 79 -2.12 1.47 -7.02
N SER A 80 -2.40 0.36 -6.35
CA SER A 80 -3.63 0.20 -5.57
C SER A 80 -3.72 1.19 -4.41
N VAL A 81 -2.62 1.39 -3.67
CA VAL A 81 -2.56 2.37 -2.57
C VAL A 81 -2.81 3.78 -3.10
N THR A 82 -2.21 4.14 -4.21
CA THR A 82 -2.34 5.46 -4.83
C THR A 82 -3.79 5.73 -5.24
N ILE A 83 -4.41 4.77 -5.92
CA ILE A 83 -5.82 4.87 -6.34
C ILE A 83 -6.73 4.96 -5.12
N ALA A 84 -6.55 4.09 -4.14
CA ALA A 84 -7.38 4.07 -2.94
C ALA A 84 -7.33 5.41 -2.20
N ALA A 85 -6.14 5.98 -2.02
CA ALA A 85 -5.96 7.25 -1.31
C ALA A 85 -6.59 8.42 -2.08
N GLY A 86 -6.38 8.48 -3.39
CA GLY A 86 -6.92 9.55 -4.21
C GLY A 86 -8.45 9.53 -4.24
N PHE A 87 -9.03 8.37 -4.47
CA PHE A 87 -10.49 8.23 -4.48
C PHE A 87 -11.12 8.39 -3.11
N ALA A 88 -10.44 7.95 -2.03
CA ALA A 88 -10.98 8.10 -0.67
C ALA A 88 -11.22 9.57 -0.31
N ALA A 89 -10.31 10.46 -0.65
CA ALA A 89 -10.45 11.88 -0.37
C ALA A 89 -11.66 12.48 -1.08
N VAL A 90 -11.92 12.08 -2.33
CA VAL A 90 -13.02 12.63 -3.15
C VAL A 90 -14.35 11.95 -2.82
N VAL A 91 -14.37 10.63 -2.75
CA VAL A 91 -15.61 9.83 -2.69
C VAL A 91 -16.16 9.75 -1.27
N TRP A 92 -15.29 9.57 -0.28
CA TRP A 92 -15.69 9.45 1.12
C TRP A 92 -15.49 10.75 1.91
N GLY A 93 -14.44 11.51 1.58
CA GLY A 93 -14.14 12.76 2.26
C GLY A 93 -14.88 13.98 1.72
N GLY A 94 -15.52 13.87 0.57
CA GLY A 94 -16.28 14.98 -0.04
C GLY A 94 -15.41 16.15 -0.47
N THR A 95 -14.12 15.94 -0.73
CA THR A 95 -13.19 17.00 -1.13
C THR A 95 -13.12 17.14 -2.65
N THR A 96 -12.35 18.13 -3.10
CA THR A 96 -12.16 18.40 -4.53
C THR A 96 -11.22 17.38 -5.18
N VAL A 97 -11.27 17.29 -6.51
CA VAL A 97 -10.32 16.47 -7.29
C VAL A 97 -8.88 16.88 -7.04
N GLY A 98 -8.62 18.18 -6.85
CA GLY A 98 -7.28 18.68 -6.53
C GLY A 98 -6.74 18.09 -5.22
N VAL A 99 -7.55 18.03 -4.17
CA VAL A 99 -7.19 17.40 -2.90
C VAL A 99 -6.98 15.89 -3.09
N GLY A 100 -7.81 15.25 -3.89
CA GLY A 100 -7.65 13.84 -4.25
C GLY A 100 -6.31 13.56 -4.93
N LEU A 101 -5.90 14.41 -5.87
CA LEU A 101 -4.59 14.29 -6.54
C LEU A 101 -3.43 14.48 -5.57
N VAL A 102 -3.53 15.44 -4.65
CA VAL A 102 -2.50 15.65 -3.62
C VAL A 102 -2.41 14.43 -2.71
N SER A 103 -3.54 13.88 -2.26
CA SER A 103 -3.58 12.68 -1.43
C SER A 103 -2.96 11.49 -2.16
N ALA A 104 -3.27 11.30 -3.44
CA ALA A 104 -2.68 10.26 -4.26
C ALA A 104 -1.15 10.43 -4.37
N GLY A 105 -0.68 11.65 -4.61
CA GLY A 105 0.74 11.97 -4.71
C GLY A 105 1.49 11.70 -3.40
N VAL A 106 0.95 12.13 -2.27
CA VAL A 106 1.54 11.88 -0.95
C VAL A 106 1.59 10.38 -0.67
N SER A 107 0.51 9.65 -0.95
CA SER A 107 0.46 8.21 -0.75
C SER A 107 1.43 7.47 -1.65
N LEU A 108 1.60 7.94 -2.89
CA LEU A 108 2.59 7.39 -3.82
C LEU A 108 4.01 7.55 -3.26
N LEU A 109 4.35 8.72 -2.74
CA LEU A 109 5.66 8.96 -2.12
C LEU A 109 5.89 8.06 -0.91
N VAL A 110 4.90 7.92 -0.03
CA VAL A 110 4.97 7.04 1.14
C VAL A 110 5.13 5.59 0.69
N ALA A 111 4.35 5.15 -0.30
CA ALA A 111 4.45 3.79 -0.84
C ALA A 111 5.83 3.50 -1.41
N LEU A 112 6.39 4.42 -2.19
CA LEU A 112 7.73 4.28 -2.73
C LEU A 112 8.79 4.23 -1.63
N ALA A 113 8.63 5.01 -0.56
CA ALA A 113 9.52 4.96 0.60
C ALA A 113 9.46 3.58 1.28
N ILE A 114 8.27 3.00 1.43
CA ILE A 114 8.10 1.66 2.00
C ILE A 114 8.78 0.61 1.11
N VAL A 115 8.62 0.70 -0.20
CA VAL A 115 9.28 -0.20 -1.16
C VAL A 115 10.80 -0.07 -1.05
N TRP A 116 11.31 1.16 -0.92
CA TRP A 116 12.75 1.38 -0.73
C TRP A 116 13.25 0.75 0.56
N LEU A 117 12.53 0.93 1.67
CA LEU A 117 12.88 0.31 2.96
C LEU A 117 12.93 -1.21 2.86
N LEU A 118 11.93 -1.79 2.21
CA LEU A 118 11.84 -3.24 2.04
C LEU A 118 13.03 -3.76 1.22
N ARG A 119 13.32 -3.11 0.10
CA ARG A 119 14.44 -3.51 -0.76
C ARG A 119 15.78 -3.33 -0.08
N ALA A 120 15.97 -2.21 0.63
CA ALA A 120 17.19 -1.96 1.39
C ALA A 120 17.39 -3.00 2.51
N GLY A 121 16.30 -3.40 3.16
CA GLY A 121 16.33 -4.43 4.19
C GLY A 121 16.61 -5.84 3.66
N LEU A 122 16.22 -6.11 2.40
CA LEU A 122 16.44 -7.42 1.75
C LEU A 122 17.76 -7.49 0.97
N ALA A 123 18.42 -6.35 0.72
CA ALA A 123 19.67 -6.33 -0.01
C ALA A 123 20.74 -7.13 0.72
N ALA A 124 21.34 -8.05 0.00
CA ALA A 124 22.41 -8.89 0.54
C ALA A 124 23.75 -8.17 0.51
#